data_5f86d3acf8ccf11f97d10a4de04af7ed
#
_entry.id   5f86d3acf8ccf11f97d10a4de04af7ed
#
_cell.length_a   1.000
_cell.length_b   1.000
_cell.length_c   1.000
_cell.angle_alpha   90.00
_cell.angle_beta   90.00
_cell.angle_gamma   90.00
#
_symmetry.space_group_name_H-M   'P 1'
#
loop_
_entity.id
_entity.type
_entity.pdbx_description
1 polymer ?
#
loop_
_entity_poly.entity_id
_entity_poly.type
_entity_poly.pdbx_seq_one_letter_code
_entity_poly.pdbx_strand_id
1 'polypeptide(L)'
;FILFCFSNLLVGLGTAFSSQYRFAAAESVQKKYIPKSISAILLASMVGALLGPNIASLTKDIISTSTYSGSYLFLSFLTIIPIFFFIFYTNEKSNNEYIDKKKITRNYNELLLQPKFTQAVVGAAIGYATMSFLMTATPISMHIFDGMSINKTGFVIQAHILSMFLPSLFTASLINKYGHSKIMYFGIVFFFLCIFINFLGHNFYNYLFSLMLLGLGWNFLFVSGTSLLILSYEPHEKFKAQGLNDFSVFTTQATGALLAGFILNLYGWKITNILCIPLLIIVIFVVYRSDKLSKEYK
;
A
#
# COMPACT_ATOMS: atom_id res chain seq x y z
N PHE A 1 -18.73 13.36 -18.15
CA PHE A 1 -17.30 13.17 -17.84
C PHE A 1 -16.87 14.00 -16.63
N ILE A 2 -17.10 15.32 -16.59
CA ILE A 2 -16.70 16.23 -15.49
C ILE A 2 -17.27 15.76 -14.14
N LEU A 3 -18.57 15.43 -14.09
CA LEU A 3 -19.20 14.92 -12.87
C LEU A 3 -18.57 13.61 -12.39
N PHE A 4 -18.21 12.71 -13.30
CA PHE A 4 -17.51 11.47 -12.98
C PHE A 4 -16.12 11.74 -12.39
N CYS A 5 -15.36 12.66 -12.98
CA CYS A 5 -14.05 13.07 -12.44
C CYS A 5 -14.18 13.68 -11.04
N PHE A 6 -15.17 14.56 -10.84
CA PHE A 6 -15.43 15.16 -9.54
C PHE A 6 -15.84 14.12 -8.49
N SER A 7 -16.70 13.18 -8.84
CA SER A 7 -17.09 12.08 -7.96
C SER A 7 -15.89 11.22 -7.54
N ASN A 8 -14.98 10.91 -8.47
CA ASN A 8 -13.75 10.17 -8.15
C ASN A 8 -12.80 10.96 -7.26
N LEU A 9 -12.74 12.29 -7.40
CA LEU A 9 -12.00 13.14 -6.48
C LEU A 9 -12.54 13.03 -5.04
N LEU A 10 -13.88 13.06 -4.87
CA LEU A 10 -14.51 12.88 -3.55
C LEU A 10 -14.25 11.49 -2.97
N VAL A 11 -14.32 10.43 -3.78
CA VAL A 11 -13.95 9.07 -3.37
C VAL A 11 -12.47 9.01 -2.94
N GLY A 12 -11.59 9.68 -3.68
CA GLY A 12 -10.17 9.79 -3.34
C GLY A 12 -9.94 10.47 -2.00
N LEU A 13 -10.65 11.56 -1.70
CA LEU A 13 -10.62 12.20 -0.38
C LEU A 13 -11.07 11.24 0.73
N GLY A 14 -12.17 10.52 0.54
CA GLY A 14 -12.65 9.51 1.50
C GLY A 14 -11.61 8.40 1.73
N THR A 15 -10.94 7.95 0.68
CA THR A 15 -9.86 6.95 0.76
C THR A 15 -8.65 7.48 1.53
N ALA A 16 -8.29 8.76 1.34
CA ALA A 16 -7.20 9.39 2.09
C ALA A 16 -7.49 9.42 3.60
N PHE A 17 -8.73 9.75 4.00
CA PHE A 17 -9.15 9.66 5.41
C PHE A 17 -9.10 8.23 5.93
N SER A 18 -9.62 7.26 5.18
CA SER A 18 -9.61 5.85 5.58
C SER A 18 -8.20 5.30 5.77
N SER A 19 -7.24 5.78 4.99
CA SER A 19 -5.83 5.39 5.11
C SER A 19 -5.22 5.77 6.47
N GLN A 20 -5.78 6.78 7.16
CA GLN A 20 -5.31 7.21 8.48
C GLN A 20 -5.70 6.23 9.61
N TYR A 21 -6.66 5.33 9.38
CA TYR A 21 -7.08 4.36 10.41
C TYR A 21 -5.93 3.47 10.87
N ARG A 22 -4.97 3.15 10.00
CA ARG A 22 -3.79 2.37 10.37
C ARG A 22 -2.91 3.09 11.40
N PHE A 23 -2.79 4.40 11.29
CA PHE A 23 -2.04 5.22 12.25
C PHE A 23 -2.80 5.35 13.57
N ALA A 24 -4.10 5.62 13.52
CA ALA A 24 -4.95 5.69 14.71
C ALA A 24 -4.93 4.36 15.49
N ALA A 25 -5.05 3.23 14.79
CA ALA A 25 -4.95 1.92 15.41
C ALA A 25 -3.56 1.65 16.01
N ALA A 26 -2.50 2.09 15.36
CA ALA A 26 -1.14 1.91 15.85
C ALA A 26 -0.80 2.80 17.05
N GLU A 27 -1.35 4.01 17.10
CA GLU A 27 -1.19 4.96 18.22
C GLU A 27 -1.99 4.55 19.46
N SER A 28 -3.02 3.72 19.32
CA SER A 28 -3.86 3.23 20.44
C SER A 28 -3.27 2.01 21.17
N VAL A 29 -2.10 1.50 20.74
CA VAL A 29 -1.49 0.29 21.31
C VAL A 29 -0.07 0.54 21.80
N GLN A 30 0.45 -0.36 22.65
CA GLN A 30 1.86 -0.32 23.07
C GLN A 30 2.79 -0.57 21.88
N LYS A 31 4.01 0.01 21.90
CA LYS A 31 5.00 -0.04 20.81
C LYS A 31 5.22 -1.45 20.23
N LYS A 32 5.25 -2.49 21.06
CA LYS A 32 5.42 -3.90 20.62
C LYS A 32 4.26 -4.44 19.77
N TYR A 33 3.08 -3.82 19.86
CA TYR A 33 1.87 -4.24 19.12
C TYR A 33 1.59 -3.40 17.86
N ILE A 34 2.39 -2.35 17.59
CA ILE A 34 2.22 -1.50 16.41
C ILE A 34 2.17 -2.32 15.11
N PRO A 35 3.11 -3.23 14.81
CA PRO A 35 3.02 -4.04 13.59
C PRO A 35 1.74 -4.88 13.54
N LYS A 36 1.29 -5.40 14.69
CA LYS A 36 0.08 -6.22 14.78
C LYS A 36 -1.19 -5.42 14.51
N SER A 37 -1.29 -4.19 15.02
CA SER A 37 -2.45 -3.32 14.77
C SER A 37 -2.56 -2.92 13.30
N ILE A 38 -1.44 -2.57 12.65
CA ILE A 38 -1.38 -2.28 11.21
C ILE A 38 -1.80 -3.50 10.40
N SER A 39 -1.26 -4.68 10.74
CA SER A 39 -1.62 -5.94 10.10
C SER A 39 -3.12 -6.27 10.23
N ALA A 40 -3.73 -5.98 11.40
CA ALA A 40 -5.16 -6.21 11.61
C ALA A 40 -6.03 -5.31 10.71
N ILE A 41 -5.67 -4.04 10.53
CA ILE A 41 -6.36 -3.13 9.60
C ILE A 41 -6.26 -3.64 8.16
N LEU A 42 -5.08 -4.11 7.74
CA LEU A 42 -4.90 -4.67 6.40
C LEU A 42 -5.71 -5.96 6.19
N LEU A 43 -5.79 -6.83 7.20
CA LEU A 43 -6.64 -8.02 7.14
C LEU A 43 -8.13 -7.68 7.01
N ALA A 44 -8.59 -6.64 7.72
CA ALA A 44 -9.96 -6.15 7.54
C ALA A 44 -10.22 -5.66 6.11
N SER A 45 -9.23 -5.02 5.48
CA SER A 45 -9.32 -4.59 4.07
C SER A 45 -9.44 -5.77 3.09
N MET A 46 -8.96 -6.97 3.46
CA MET A 46 -9.11 -8.18 2.65
C MET A 46 -10.58 -8.56 2.45
N VAL A 47 -11.42 -8.37 3.45
CA VAL A 47 -12.87 -8.62 3.35
C VAL A 47 -13.48 -7.73 2.27
N GLY A 48 -13.16 -6.44 2.28
CA GLY A 48 -13.60 -5.50 1.24
C GLY A 48 -13.08 -5.87 -0.16
N ALA A 49 -11.83 -6.31 -0.26
CA ALA A 49 -11.22 -6.71 -1.52
C ALA A 49 -11.87 -7.97 -2.13
N LEU A 50 -12.32 -8.91 -1.30
CA LEU A 50 -13.04 -10.10 -1.76
C LEU A 50 -14.50 -9.82 -2.11
N LEU A 51 -15.19 -9.04 -1.30
CA LEU A 51 -16.61 -8.75 -1.47
C LEU A 51 -16.87 -7.67 -2.51
N GLY A 52 -16.00 -6.66 -2.62
CA GLY A 52 -16.19 -5.49 -3.48
C GLY A 52 -16.52 -5.81 -4.94
N PRO A 53 -15.68 -6.56 -5.66
CA PRO A 53 -15.93 -6.92 -7.06
C PRO A 53 -17.24 -7.72 -7.26
N ASN A 54 -17.53 -8.64 -6.33
CA ASN A 54 -18.77 -9.42 -6.39
C ASN A 54 -20.00 -8.55 -6.18
N ILE A 55 -19.98 -7.67 -5.18
CA ILE A 55 -21.07 -6.72 -4.92
C ILE A 55 -21.23 -5.78 -6.11
N ALA A 56 -20.15 -5.22 -6.66
CA ALA A 56 -20.20 -4.35 -7.82
C ALA A 56 -20.82 -5.06 -9.03
N SER A 57 -20.47 -6.33 -9.27
CA SER A 57 -21.03 -7.14 -10.36
C SER A 57 -22.52 -7.45 -10.15
N LEU A 58 -22.93 -7.81 -8.93
CA LEU A 58 -24.32 -8.11 -8.60
C LEU A 58 -25.25 -6.88 -8.67
N THR A 59 -24.70 -5.68 -8.40
CA THR A 59 -25.49 -4.45 -8.30
C THR A 59 -25.42 -3.58 -9.56
N LYS A 60 -24.57 -3.91 -10.54
CA LYS A 60 -24.30 -3.05 -11.71
C LYS A 60 -25.55 -2.74 -12.55
N ASP A 61 -26.49 -3.67 -12.66
CA ASP A 61 -27.67 -3.58 -13.53
C ASP A 61 -28.98 -3.29 -12.73
N ILE A 62 -28.92 -3.01 -11.44
CA ILE A 62 -30.10 -2.69 -10.61
C ILE A 62 -30.81 -1.45 -11.14
N ILE A 63 -30.07 -0.48 -11.67
CA ILE A 63 -30.62 0.69 -12.33
C ILE A 63 -30.50 0.49 -13.82
N SER A 64 -31.61 0.15 -14.49
CA SER A 64 -31.64 -0.24 -15.89
C SER A 64 -31.22 0.85 -16.88
N THR A 65 -31.26 2.12 -16.48
CA THR A 65 -30.93 3.27 -17.34
C THR A 65 -29.44 3.52 -17.52
N SER A 66 -28.59 2.95 -16.65
CA SER A 66 -27.13 3.18 -16.70
C SER A 66 -26.37 2.06 -16.00
N THR A 67 -25.52 1.36 -16.75
CA THR A 67 -24.64 0.31 -16.24
C THR A 67 -23.73 0.87 -15.13
N TYR A 68 -23.57 0.11 -14.05
CA TYR A 68 -22.81 0.45 -12.83
C TYR A 68 -23.41 1.53 -11.91
N SER A 69 -24.50 2.23 -12.29
CA SER A 69 -25.14 3.21 -11.38
C SER A 69 -25.64 2.57 -10.09
N GLY A 70 -26.14 1.32 -10.15
CA GLY A 70 -26.50 0.55 -8.97
C GLY A 70 -25.31 0.24 -8.07
N SER A 71 -24.13 -0.03 -8.64
CA SER A 71 -22.91 -0.28 -7.87
C SER A 71 -22.45 0.97 -7.11
N TYR A 72 -22.51 2.14 -7.73
CA TYR A 72 -22.19 3.42 -7.05
C TYR A 72 -23.21 3.78 -5.97
N LEU A 73 -24.50 3.50 -6.22
CA LEU A 73 -25.54 3.71 -5.20
C LEU A 73 -25.28 2.81 -3.99
N PHE A 74 -24.98 1.53 -4.21
CA PHE A 74 -24.66 0.60 -3.13
C PHE A 74 -23.39 1.00 -2.37
N LEU A 75 -22.35 1.44 -3.07
CA LEU A 75 -21.14 2.00 -2.46
C LEU A 75 -21.49 3.19 -1.54
N SER A 76 -22.39 4.07 -1.97
CA SER A 76 -22.83 5.22 -1.17
C SER A 76 -23.49 4.77 0.15
N PHE A 77 -24.29 3.72 0.14
CA PHE A 77 -24.85 3.15 1.36
C PHE A 77 -23.78 2.56 2.27
N LEU A 78 -22.80 1.84 1.71
CA LEU A 78 -21.70 1.27 2.50
C LEU A 78 -20.86 2.35 3.19
N THR A 79 -20.68 3.51 2.57
CA THR A 79 -19.92 4.63 3.17
C THR A 79 -20.63 5.32 4.33
N ILE A 80 -21.94 5.09 4.50
CA ILE A 80 -22.69 5.59 5.67
C ILE A 80 -22.41 4.74 6.92
N ILE A 81 -22.12 3.45 6.77
CA ILE A 81 -21.93 2.53 7.89
C ILE A 81 -20.84 3.00 8.87
N PRO A 82 -19.64 3.45 8.44
CA PRO A 82 -18.61 3.97 9.33
C PRO A 82 -19.08 5.14 10.20
N ILE A 83 -19.98 6.00 9.69
CA ILE A 83 -20.49 7.14 10.45
C ILE A 83 -21.20 6.66 11.74
N PHE A 84 -21.94 5.56 11.65
CA PHE A 84 -22.60 4.96 12.83
C PHE A 84 -21.58 4.53 13.88
N PHE A 85 -20.48 3.92 13.49
CA PHE A 85 -19.43 3.51 14.42
C PHE A 85 -18.70 4.71 15.02
N PHE A 86 -18.51 5.79 14.28
CA PHE A 86 -17.87 7.01 14.79
C PHE A 86 -18.71 7.75 15.83
N ILE A 87 -20.04 7.65 15.80
CA ILE A 87 -20.90 8.23 16.84
C ILE A 87 -20.60 7.62 18.23
N PHE A 88 -20.23 6.33 18.27
CA PHE A 88 -19.89 5.61 19.50
C PHE A 88 -18.39 5.64 19.82
N TYR A 89 -17.57 6.20 18.93
CA TYR A 89 -16.14 6.30 19.15
C TYR A 89 -15.86 7.35 20.23
N THR A 90 -15.50 6.88 21.40
CA THR A 90 -14.97 7.74 22.46
C THR A 90 -13.44 7.73 22.34
N ASN A 91 -12.88 8.90 22.11
CA ASN A 91 -11.45 9.06 22.18
C ASN A 91 -11.04 8.83 23.65
N GLU A 92 -10.61 7.60 23.99
CA GLU A 92 -9.91 7.44 25.26
C GLU A 92 -8.79 8.45 25.24
N LYS A 93 -8.84 9.41 26.19
CA LYS A 93 -7.76 10.38 26.38
C LYS A 93 -6.50 9.53 26.49
N SER A 94 -5.77 9.40 25.38
CA SER A 94 -4.38 8.99 25.43
C SER A 94 -3.81 9.70 26.64
N ASN A 95 -3.34 8.95 27.65
CA ASN A 95 -2.77 9.53 28.86
C ASN A 95 -1.98 10.72 28.41
N ASN A 96 -2.48 11.92 28.74
CA ASN A 96 -1.93 13.18 28.28
C ASN A 96 -0.44 13.21 28.67
N GLU A 97 0.42 12.60 27.87
CA GLU A 97 1.68 13.26 27.64
C GLU A 97 1.26 14.59 27.03
N TYR A 98 1.19 15.60 27.89
CA TYR A 98 1.02 16.99 27.53
C TYR A 98 1.84 17.16 26.26
N ILE A 99 1.17 17.36 25.11
CA ILE A 99 1.85 17.79 23.91
C ILE A 99 2.45 19.11 24.35
N ASP A 100 3.71 19.07 24.75
CA ASP A 100 4.42 20.25 25.20
C ASP A 100 4.51 21.15 23.98
N LYS A 101 3.59 22.11 23.88
CA LYS A 101 3.46 23.05 22.76
C LYS A 101 4.74 23.86 22.55
N LYS A 102 5.70 23.78 23.48
CA LYS A 102 7.01 24.41 23.40
C LYS A 102 8.09 23.56 22.73
N LYS A 103 7.85 22.26 22.48
CA LYS A 103 8.84 21.45 21.75
C LYS A 103 8.90 21.87 20.29
N ILE A 104 10.09 22.25 19.84
CA ILE A 104 10.37 22.61 18.44
C ILE A 104 10.17 21.35 17.59
N THR A 105 9.23 21.42 16.64
CA THR A 105 8.99 20.35 15.69
C THR A 105 10.10 20.35 14.64
N ARG A 106 10.76 19.22 14.42
CA ARG A 106 11.77 19.09 13.36
C ARG A 106 11.19 19.52 12.01
N ASN A 107 12.01 20.16 11.19
CA ASN A 107 11.61 20.51 9.83
C ASN A 107 11.61 19.27 8.92
N TYR A 108 11.09 19.38 7.68
CA TYR A 108 11.01 18.24 6.76
C TYR A 108 12.38 17.66 6.42
N ASN A 109 13.40 18.51 6.28
CA ASN A 109 14.77 18.07 5.97
C ASN A 109 15.35 17.28 7.15
N GLU A 110 15.14 17.71 8.37
CA GLU A 110 15.60 17.01 9.58
C GLU A 110 14.93 15.65 9.73
N LEU A 111 13.64 15.55 9.44
CA LEU A 111 12.94 14.25 9.40
C LEU A 111 13.52 13.33 8.33
N LEU A 112 13.73 13.85 7.11
CA LEU A 112 14.30 13.07 6.00
C LEU A 112 15.79 12.74 6.20
N LEU A 113 16.53 13.48 6.99
CA LEU A 113 17.91 13.15 7.34
C LEU A 113 17.99 12.02 8.38
N GLN A 114 16.91 11.75 9.13
CA GLN A 114 16.88 10.64 10.07
C GLN A 114 16.82 9.29 9.34
N PRO A 115 17.83 8.41 9.50
CA PRO A 115 17.96 7.20 8.68
C PRO A 115 16.74 6.27 8.74
N LYS A 116 16.17 6.04 9.93
CA LYS A 116 14.99 5.17 10.11
C LYS A 116 13.73 5.77 9.53
N PHE A 117 13.56 7.08 9.61
CA PHE A 117 12.44 7.78 9.00
C PHE A 117 12.50 7.66 7.46
N THR A 118 13.65 7.94 6.88
CA THR A 118 13.86 7.82 5.43
C THR A 118 13.70 6.38 4.96
N GLN A 119 14.21 5.40 5.72
CA GLN A 119 13.99 3.98 5.44
C GLN A 119 12.50 3.63 5.40
N ALA A 120 11.72 4.13 6.36
CA ALA A 120 10.29 3.88 6.45
C ALA A 120 9.54 4.46 5.25
N VAL A 121 9.76 5.75 4.95
CA VAL A 121 9.08 6.46 3.86
C VAL A 121 9.46 5.90 2.50
N VAL A 122 10.77 5.74 2.22
CA VAL A 122 11.25 5.25 0.92
C VAL A 122 10.83 3.80 0.68
N GLY A 123 10.91 2.95 1.71
CA GLY A 123 10.46 1.55 1.61
C GLY A 123 8.97 1.44 1.29
N ALA A 124 8.12 2.21 1.98
CA ALA A 124 6.68 2.22 1.72
C ALA A 124 6.35 2.83 0.35
N ALA A 125 6.94 3.98 -0.01
CA ALA A 125 6.65 4.70 -1.24
C ALA A 125 7.08 3.90 -2.49
N ILE A 126 8.30 3.39 -2.51
CA ILE A 126 8.81 2.60 -3.65
C ILE A 126 8.11 1.24 -3.71
N GLY A 127 7.84 0.61 -2.57
CA GLY A 127 7.04 -0.62 -2.52
C GLY A 127 5.67 -0.42 -3.16
N TYR A 128 4.99 0.68 -2.84
CA TYR A 128 3.69 1.03 -3.43
C TYR A 128 3.79 1.40 -4.91
N ALA A 129 4.81 2.18 -5.30
CA ALA A 129 5.05 2.56 -6.69
C ALA A 129 5.25 1.33 -7.58
N THR A 130 6.16 0.43 -7.19
CA THR A 130 6.48 -0.80 -7.94
C THR A 130 5.25 -1.70 -8.04
N MET A 131 4.54 -1.89 -6.93
CA MET A 131 3.32 -2.69 -6.91
C MET A 131 2.25 -2.11 -7.83
N SER A 132 1.95 -0.82 -7.71
CA SER A 132 0.91 -0.16 -8.51
C SER A 132 1.26 -0.14 -10.00
N PHE A 133 2.53 0.06 -10.35
CA PHE A 133 3.02 0.07 -11.71
C PHE A 133 2.81 -1.30 -12.40
N LEU A 134 3.29 -2.39 -11.79
CA LEU A 134 3.17 -3.72 -12.36
C LEU A 134 1.73 -4.26 -12.29
N MET A 135 0.99 -4.03 -11.18
CA MET A 135 -0.40 -4.43 -11.06
C MET A 135 -1.28 -3.78 -12.13
N THR A 136 -1.05 -2.49 -12.45
CA THR A 136 -1.82 -1.77 -13.48
C THR A 136 -1.45 -2.22 -14.89
N ALA A 137 -0.18 -2.52 -15.15
CA ALA A 137 0.29 -3.01 -16.43
C ALA A 137 -0.20 -4.43 -16.75
N THR A 138 -0.34 -5.29 -15.73
CA THR A 138 -0.64 -6.72 -15.91
C THR A 138 -1.95 -7.00 -16.65
N PRO A 139 -3.12 -6.45 -16.28
CA PRO A 139 -4.36 -6.73 -17.00
C PRO A 139 -4.31 -6.27 -18.46
N ILE A 140 -3.59 -5.20 -18.76
CA ILE A 140 -3.38 -4.73 -20.12
C ILE A 140 -2.52 -5.74 -20.89
N SER A 141 -1.42 -6.20 -20.30
CA SER A 141 -0.53 -7.20 -20.90
C SER A 141 -1.28 -8.52 -21.12
N MET A 142 -1.97 -9.05 -20.12
CA MET A 142 -2.69 -10.31 -20.21
C MET A 142 -3.83 -10.29 -21.23
N HIS A 143 -4.68 -9.26 -21.16
CA HIS A 143 -5.93 -9.26 -21.95
C HIS A 143 -5.71 -8.70 -23.34
N ILE A 144 -4.98 -7.57 -23.48
CA ILE A 144 -4.84 -6.87 -24.76
C ILE A 144 -3.69 -7.46 -25.59
N PHE A 145 -2.51 -7.70 -24.97
CA PHE A 145 -1.36 -8.18 -25.74
C PHE A 145 -1.31 -9.70 -25.90
N ASP A 146 -1.66 -10.44 -24.83
CA ASP A 146 -1.58 -11.91 -24.83
C ASP A 146 -2.94 -12.59 -25.10
N GLY A 147 -4.03 -11.82 -25.30
CA GLY A 147 -5.36 -12.35 -25.67
C GLY A 147 -6.03 -13.23 -24.62
N MET A 148 -5.61 -13.11 -23.33
CA MET A 148 -6.21 -13.91 -22.27
C MET A 148 -7.63 -13.43 -21.93
N SER A 149 -8.49 -14.37 -21.50
CA SER A 149 -9.85 -14.01 -21.10
C SER A 149 -9.89 -13.08 -19.89
N ILE A 150 -10.91 -12.23 -19.82
CA ILE A 150 -11.16 -11.31 -18.67
C ILE A 150 -11.24 -12.09 -17.36
N ASN A 151 -11.83 -13.31 -17.37
CA ASN A 151 -11.94 -14.16 -16.17
C ASN A 151 -10.57 -14.61 -15.66
N LYS A 152 -9.64 -15.00 -16.54
CA LYS A 152 -8.27 -15.35 -16.15
C LYS A 152 -7.53 -14.14 -15.59
N THR A 153 -7.67 -12.99 -16.24
CA THR A 153 -7.07 -11.73 -15.77
C THR A 153 -7.63 -11.33 -14.41
N GLY A 154 -8.93 -11.38 -14.23
CA GLY A 154 -9.59 -11.11 -12.95
C GLY A 154 -9.13 -12.04 -11.83
N PHE A 155 -8.97 -13.33 -12.10
CA PHE A 155 -8.44 -14.28 -11.14
C PHE A 155 -7.02 -13.95 -10.68
N VAL A 156 -6.12 -13.56 -11.60
CA VAL A 156 -4.75 -13.15 -11.28
C VAL A 156 -4.74 -11.91 -10.38
N ILE A 157 -5.58 -10.91 -10.67
CA ILE A 157 -5.72 -9.72 -9.83
C ILE A 157 -6.28 -10.07 -8.45
N GLN A 158 -7.27 -10.96 -8.35
CA GLN A 158 -7.79 -11.40 -7.05
C GLN A 158 -6.72 -12.14 -6.24
N ALA A 159 -5.95 -13.04 -6.86
CA ALA A 159 -4.85 -13.73 -6.21
C ALA A 159 -3.76 -12.75 -5.72
N HIS A 160 -3.44 -11.72 -6.51
CA HIS A 160 -2.55 -10.64 -6.12
C HIS A 160 -3.07 -9.92 -4.87
N ILE A 161 -4.33 -9.47 -4.87
CA ILE A 161 -4.93 -8.75 -3.75
C ILE A 161 -4.92 -9.62 -2.48
N LEU A 162 -5.24 -10.92 -2.60
CA LEU A 162 -5.11 -11.85 -1.48
C LEU A 162 -3.69 -11.92 -0.95
N SER A 163 -2.70 -11.96 -1.85
CA SER A 163 -1.28 -11.99 -1.49
C SER A 163 -0.77 -10.68 -0.88
N MET A 164 -1.44 -9.56 -1.13
CA MET A 164 -1.16 -8.29 -0.45
C MET A 164 -1.58 -8.31 1.02
N PHE A 165 -2.72 -8.91 1.35
CA PHE A 165 -3.30 -8.78 2.69
C PHE A 165 -3.12 -10.03 3.57
N LEU A 166 -3.22 -11.23 3.02
CA LEU A 166 -3.12 -12.49 3.76
C LEU A 166 -1.81 -12.64 4.57
N PRO A 167 -0.64 -12.20 4.06
CA PRO A 167 0.62 -12.27 4.82
C PRO A 167 0.60 -11.47 6.11
N SER A 168 -0.30 -10.48 6.24
CA SER A 168 -0.45 -9.70 7.48
C SER A 168 -0.78 -10.57 8.69
N LEU A 169 -1.27 -11.81 8.51
CA LEU A 169 -1.43 -12.78 9.59
C LEU A 169 -0.12 -13.07 10.33
N PHE A 170 1.00 -13.07 9.64
CA PHE A 170 2.31 -13.43 10.19
C PHE A 170 3.38 -12.33 10.08
N THR A 171 3.20 -11.32 9.21
CA THR A 171 4.19 -10.24 8.99
C THR A 171 4.53 -9.52 10.28
N ALA A 172 3.55 -9.23 11.14
CA ALA A 172 3.79 -8.59 12.44
C ALA A 172 4.71 -9.43 13.35
N SER A 173 4.48 -10.75 13.39
CA SER A 173 5.30 -11.67 14.18
C SER A 173 6.73 -11.76 13.62
N LEU A 174 6.87 -11.74 12.29
CA LEU A 174 8.18 -11.71 11.63
C LEU A 174 8.93 -10.42 11.92
N ILE A 175 8.25 -9.26 11.90
CA ILE A 175 8.86 -7.97 12.23
C ILE A 175 9.35 -7.97 13.69
N ASN A 176 8.54 -8.46 14.62
CA ASN A 176 8.92 -8.54 16.03
C ASN A 176 10.11 -9.49 16.27
N LYS A 177 10.22 -10.57 15.49
CA LYS A 177 11.30 -11.56 15.62
C LYS A 177 12.59 -11.14 14.93
N TYR A 178 12.50 -10.58 13.72
CA TYR A 178 13.65 -10.34 12.85
C TYR A 178 13.98 -8.86 12.66
N GLY A 179 13.08 -7.94 13.03
CA GLY A 179 13.20 -6.50 12.83
C GLY A 179 12.74 -6.02 11.45
N HIS A 180 12.46 -4.73 11.37
CA HIS A 180 11.90 -4.09 10.17
C HIS A 180 12.78 -4.25 8.93
N SER A 181 14.08 -3.98 9.07
CA SER A 181 15.01 -4.01 7.93
C SER A 181 15.10 -5.38 7.27
N LYS A 182 15.16 -6.46 8.05
CA LYS A 182 15.21 -7.82 7.47
C LYS A 182 13.93 -8.16 6.72
N ILE A 183 12.78 -7.77 7.25
CA ILE A 183 11.50 -8.01 6.56
C ILE A 183 11.40 -7.17 5.29
N MET A 184 11.92 -5.94 5.28
CA MET A 184 12.03 -5.15 4.05
C MET A 184 12.92 -5.83 3.00
N TYR A 185 14.06 -6.40 3.39
CA TYR A 185 14.90 -7.17 2.46
C TYR A 185 14.18 -8.38 1.88
N PHE A 186 13.42 -9.13 2.69
CA PHE A 186 12.58 -10.21 2.16
C PHE A 186 11.54 -9.70 1.16
N GLY A 187 10.90 -8.55 1.44
CA GLY A 187 9.98 -7.91 0.51
C GLY A 187 10.64 -7.57 -0.84
N ILE A 188 11.87 -7.03 -0.79
CA ILE A 188 12.66 -6.72 -2.01
C ILE A 188 13.00 -8.01 -2.78
N VAL A 189 13.37 -9.09 -2.09
CA VAL A 189 13.62 -10.40 -2.73
C VAL A 189 12.37 -10.88 -3.46
N PHE A 190 11.18 -10.76 -2.88
CA PHE A 190 9.94 -11.13 -3.55
C PHE A 190 9.66 -10.27 -4.79
N PHE A 191 9.97 -8.98 -4.77
CA PHE A 191 9.88 -8.14 -5.96
C PHE A 191 10.86 -8.58 -7.06
N PHE A 192 12.10 -8.91 -6.72
CA PHE A 192 13.05 -9.45 -7.71
C PHE A 192 12.60 -10.80 -8.27
N LEU A 193 12.05 -11.69 -7.45
CA LEU A 193 11.48 -12.94 -7.91
C LEU A 193 10.26 -12.72 -8.81
N CYS A 194 9.40 -11.74 -8.51
CA CYS A 194 8.32 -11.33 -9.39
C CYS A 194 8.85 -10.93 -10.77
N ILE A 195 9.84 -10.03 -10.81
CA ILE A 195 10.47 -9.56 -12.06
C ILE A 195 11.10 -10.75 -12.81
N PHE A 196 11.80 -11.62 -12.11
CA PHE A 196 12.43 -12.80 -12.71
C PHE A 196 11.40 -13.73 -13.36
N ILE A 197 10.28 -14.04 -12.68
CA ILE A 197 9.21 -14.86 -13.27
C ILE A 197 8.59 -14.19 -14.49
N ASN A 198 8.43 -12.87 -14.48
CA ASN A 198 7.92 -12.11 -15.61
C ASN A 198 8.87 -12.16 -16.85
N PHE A 199 10.16 -12.46 -16.65
CA PHE A 199 11.09 -12.69 -17.75
C PHE A 199 11.05 -14.11 -18.34
N LEU A 200 10.53 -15.10 -17.56
CA LEU A 200 10.48 -16.49 -18.00
C LEU A 200 9.40 -16.76 -19.06
N GLY A 201 8.40 -15.88 -19.16
CA GLY A 201 7.35 -16.03 -20.17
C GLY A 201 6.09 -15.20 -19.89
N HIS A 202 5.13 -15.34 -20.80
CA HIS A 202 3.86 -14.60 -20.84
C HIS A 202 2.65 -15.53 -20.73
N ASN A 203 2.79 -16.67 -20.03
CA ASN A 203 1.63 -17.55 -19.82
C ASN A 203 0.89 -17.20 -18.53
N PHE A 204 -0.28 -17.78 -18.35
CA PHE A 204 -1.15 -17.56 -17.18
C PHE A 204 -0.41 -17.77 -15.84
N TYR A 205 0.40 -18.81 -15.71
CA TYR A 205 1.09 -19.13 -14.47
C TYR A 205 2.22 -18.14 -14.17
N ASN A 206 2.90 -17.61 -15.20
CA ASN A 206 3.90 -16.57 -15.01
C ASN A 206 3.27 -15.32 -14.39
N TYR A 207 2.15 -14.85 -14.93
CA TYR A 207 1.41 -13.71 -14.36
C TYR A 207 0.88 -14.00 -12.96
N LEU A 208 0.31 -15.19 -12.74
CA LEU A 208 -0.25 -15.57 -11.44
C LEU A 208 0.82 -15.53 -10.34
N PHE A 209 1.90 -16.29 -10.52
CA PHE A 209 2.93 -16.40 -9.49
C PHE A 209 3.72 -15.09 -9.32
N SER A 210 4.01 -14.37 -10.40
CA SER A 210 4.69 -13.08 -10.31
C SER A 210 3.87 -12.06 -9.52
N LEU A 211 2.54 -11.96 -9.79
CA LEU A 211 1.68 -11.04 -9.06
C LEU A 211 1.45 -11.45 -7.60
N MET A 212 1.39 -12.74 -7.31
CA MET A 212 1.37 -13.20 -5.91
C MET A 212 2.62 -12.76 -5.16
N LEU A 213 3.81 -12.91 -5.75
CA LEU A 213 5.07 -12.44 -5.17
C LEU A 213 5.14 -10.91 -5.05
N LEU A 214 4.56 -10.20 -6.03
CA LEU A 214 4.41 -8.75 -5.99
C LEU A 214 3.60 -8.31 -4.76
N GLY A 215 2.48 -8.99 -4.48
CA GLY A 215 1.64 -8.74 -3.31
C GLY A 215 2.36 -9.00 -1.99
N LEU A 216 3.07 -10.14 -1.88
CA LEU A 216 3.91 -10.48 -0.73
C LEU A 216 4.99 -9.41 -0.47
N GLY A 217 5.71 -9.02 -1.52
CA GLY A 217 6.75 -8.00 -1.46
C GLY A 217 6.21 -6.66 -0.96
N TRP A 218 5.07 -6.25 -1.52
CA TRP A 218 4.39 -5.04 -1.08
C TRP A 218 3.99 -5.10 0.41
N ASN A 219 3.37 -6.20 0.85
CA ASN A 219 2.98 -6.35 2.26
C ASN A 219 4.16 -6.17 3.21
N PHE A 220 5.28 -6.83 2.92
CA PHE A 220 6.46 -6.77 3.77
C PHE A 220 7.08 -5.36 3.82
N LEU A 221 7.16 -4.67 2.69
CA LEU A 221 7.68 -3.29 2.64
C LEU A 221 6.71 -2.32 3.31
N PHE A 222 5.42 -2.43 3.03
CA PHE A 222 4.41 -1.49 3.52
C PHE A 222 4.16 -1.61 5.02
N VAL A 223 4.00 -2.84 5.55
CA VAL A 223 3.79 -3.06 6.99
C VAL A 223 5.05 -2.68 7.78
N SER A 224 6.24 -3.07 7.28
CA SER A 224 7.50 -2.69 7.90
C SER A 224 7.73 -1.18 7.85
N GLY A 225 7.48 -0.55 6.71
CA GLY A 225 7.62 0.90 6.53
C GLY A 225 6.68 1.67 7.45
N THR A 226 5.38 1.34 7.45
CA THR A 226 4.39 2.03 8.28
C THR A 226 4.69 1.87 9.77
N SER A 227 5.04 0.67 10.23
CA SER A 227 5.37 0.44 11.64
C SER A 227 6.68 1.10 12.07
N LEU A 228 7.69 1.12 11.20
CA LEU A 228 8.94 1.82 11.45
C LEU A 228 8.76 3.34 11.48
N LEU A 229 7.91 3.88 10.61
CA LEU A 229 7.57 5.29 10.58
C LEU A 229 7.07 5.77 11.95
N ILE A 230 6.09 5.06 12.54
CA ILE A 230 5.50 5.41 13.83
C ILE A 230 6.54 5.41 14.95
N LEU A 231 7.57 4.56 14.85
CA LEU A 231 8.68 4.50 15.80
C LEU A 231 9.77 5.56 15.55
N SER A 232 9.64 6.36 14.48
CA SER A 232 10.69 7.28 14.01
C SER A 232 10.37 8.76 14.25
N TYR A 233 9.19 9.10 14.73
CA TYR A 233 8.80 10.47 15.04
C TYR A 233 8.31 10.60 16.50
N GLU A 234 8.35 11.82 17.02
CA GLU A 234 7.82 12.18 18.33
C GLU A 234 6.30 12.48 18.25
N PRO A 235 5.53 12.33 19.35
CA PRO A 235 4.07 12.54 19.33
C PRO A 235 3.64 13.91 18.77
N HIS A 236 4.41 14.97 19.01
CA HIS A 236 4.12 16.32 18.50
C HIS A 236 4.40 16.51 17.01
N GLU A 237 5.12 15.57 16.37
CA GLU A 237 5.47 15.59 14.94
C GLU A 237 4.55 14.71 14.08
N LYS A 238 3.65 13.96 14.70
CA LYS A 238 2.90 12.89 14.05
C LYS A 238 2.19 13.31 12.75
N PHE A 239 1.46 14.43 12.76
CA PHE A 239 0.71 14.88 11.58
C PHE A 239 1.64 15.24 10.42
N LYS A 240 2.79 15.86 10.74
CA LYS A 240 3.80 16.22 9.75
C LYS A 240 4.48 14.98 9.16
N ALA A 241 4.86 14.04 10.01
CA ALA A 241 5.54 12.80 9.62
C ALA A 241 4.61 11.88 8.80
N GLN A 242 3.38 11.66 9.27
CA GLN A 242 2.37 10.86 8.58
C GLN A 242 1.95 11.51 7.26
N GLY A 243 1.75 12.84 7.24
CA GLY A 243 1.41 13.58 6.03
C GLY A 243 2.50 13.49 4.96
N LEU A 244 3.78 13.62 5.35
CA LEU A 244 4.91 13.46 4.42
C LEU A 244 5.00 12.03 3.86
N ASN A 245 4.80 11.04 4.72
CA ASN A 245 4.79 9.64 4.29
C ASN A 245 3.66 9.37 3.30
N ASP A 246 2.43 9.76 3.63
CA ASP A 246 1.28 9.48 2.78
C ASP A 246 1.31 10.25 1.47
N PHE A 247 1.79 11.50 1.50
CA PHE A 247 2.04 12.26 0.28
C PHE A 247 3.06 11.53 -0.62
N SER A 248 4.17 11.06 -0.05
CA SER A 248 5.18 10.31 -0.81
C SER A 248 4.62 9.01 -1.38
N VAL A 249 3.91 8.23 -0.56
CA VAL A 249 3.32 6.95 -0.97
C VAL A 249 2.29 7.13 -2.08
N PHE A 250 1.31 8.03 -1.89
CA PHE A 250 0.22 8.18 -2.87
C PHE A 250 0.66 8.88 -4.15
N THR A 251 1.62 9.82 -4.07
CA THR A 251 2.19 10.45 -5.27
C THR A 251 2.96 9.43 -6.12
N THR A 252 3.80 8.62 -5.50
CA THR A 252 4.56 7.59 -6.23
C THR A 252 3.65 6.47 -6.77
N GLN A 253 2.63 6.08 -6.01
CA GLN A 253 1.59 5.14 -6.45
C GLN A 253 0.84 5.66 -7.68
N ALA A 254 0.35 6.90 -7.63
CA ALA A 254 -0.38 7.52 -8.73
C ALA A 254 0.50 7.65 -9.97
N THR A 255 1.76 8.08 -9.80
CA THR A 255 2.73 8.17 -10.89
C THR A 255 2.98 6.80 -11.52
N GLY A 256 3.17 5.76 -10.70
CA GLY A 256 3.32 4.38 -11.19
C GLY A 256 2.11 3.92 -11.99
N ALA A 257 0.89 4.10 -11.48
CA ALA A 257 -0.33 3.72 -12.18
C ALA A 257 -0.52 4.46 -13.51
N LEU A 258 -0.27 5.78 -13.53
CA LEU A 258 -0.40 6.60 -14.74
C LEU A 258 0.62 6.20 -15.82
N LEU A 259 1.85 5.90 -15.42
CA LEU A 259 2.91 5.52 -16.35
C LEU A 259 2.79 4.07 -16.84
N ALA A 260 2.11 3.20 -16.11
CA ALA A 260 2.06 1.76 -16.39
C ALA A 260 1.59 1.44 -17.82
N GLY A 261 0.44 1.95 -18.21
CA GLY A 261 -0.11 1.72 -19.57
C GLY A 261 0.73 2.37 -20.65
N PHE A 262 1.24 3.57 -20.41
CA PHE A 262 2.09 4.29 -21.36
C PHE A 262 3.40 3.55 -21.63
N ILE A 263 4.12 3.16 -20.59
CA ILE A 263 5.38 2.44 -20.69
C ILE A 263 5.18 1.06 -21.33
N LEU A 264 4.14 0.33 -20.90
CA LEU A 264 3.83 -0.97 -21.47
C LEU A 264 3.55 -0.90 -22.97
N ASN A 265 2.79 0.10 -23.41
CA ASN A 265 2.43 0.25 -24.83
C ASN A 265 3.62 0.65 -25.71
N LEU A 266 4.52 1.50 -25.21
CA LEU A 266 5.67 1.97 -25.98
C LEU A 266 6.85 1.00 -25.98
N TYR A 267 7.12 0.36 -24.83
CA TYR A 267 8.37 -0.37 -24.62
C TYR A 267 8.16 -1.85 -24.28
N GLY A 268 6.91 -2.29 -24.13
CA GLY A 268 6.54 -3.67 -23.87
C GLY A 268 6.83 -4.15 -22.45
N TRP A 269 6.43 -5.40 -22.19
CA TRP A 269 6.42 -6.00 -20.85
C TRP A 269 7.80 -6.12 -20.20
N LYS A 270 8.84 -6.46 -21.00
CA LYS A 270 10.21 -6.60 -20.47
C LYS A 270 10.73 -5.30 -19.87
N ILE A 271 10.62 -4.19 -20.61
CA ILE A 271 11.11 -2.88 -20.16
C ILE A 271 10.29 -2.41 -18.96
N THR A 272 8.96 -2.64 -18.95
CA THR A 272 8.11 -2.34 -17.80
C THR A 272 8.66 -2.99 -16.52
N ASN A 273 9.10 -4.23 -16.59
CA ASN A 273 9.70 -4.92 -15.43
C ASN A 273 11.11 -4.42 -15.09
N ILE A 274 11.96 -4.14 -16.09
CA ILE A 274 13.33 -3.62 -15.86
C ILE A 274 13.32 -2.29 -15.12
N LEU A 275 12.39 -1.41 -15.42
CA LEU A 275 12.27 -0.09 -14.78
C LEU A 275 12.00 -0.16 -13.26
N CYS A 276 11.53 -1.29 -12.77
CA CYS A 276 11.39 -1.50 -11.32
C CYS A 276 12.74 -1.75 -10.62
N ILE A 277 13.75 -2.27 -11.33
CA ILE A 277 15.04 -2.66 -10.74
C ILE A 277 15.77 -1.48 -10.09
N PRO A 278 15.96 -0.32 -10.75
CA PRO A 278 16.59 0.84 -10.11
C PRO A 278 15.88 1.30 -8.83
N LEU A 279 14.55 1.26 -8.81
CA LEU A 279 13.77 1.62 -7.63
C LEU A 279 14.05 0.69 -6.46
N LEU A 280 14.12 -0.62 -6.69
CA LEU A 280 14.45 -1.60 -5.67
C LEU A 280 15.89 -1.45 -5.15
N ILE A 281 16.84 -1.10 -6.03
CA ILE A 281 18.23 -0.81 -5.64
C ILE A 281 18.28 0.40 -4.69
N ILE A 282 17.48 1.44 -4.93
CA ILE A 282 17.37 2.59 -4.03
C ILE A 282 16.90 2.13 -2.64
N VAL A 283 15.88 1.27 -2.56
CA VAL A 283 15.40 0.75 -1.26
C VAL A 283 16.50 -0.04 -0.55
N ILE A 284 17.22 -0.93 -1.26
CA ILE A 284 18.35 -1.69 -0.70
C ILE A 284 19.38 -0.74 -0.08
N PHE A 285 19.77 0.28 -0.82
CA PHE A 285 20.76 1.26 -0.38
C PHE A 285 20.30 2.02 0.87
N VAL A 286 19.05 2.49 0.88
CA VAL A 286 18.48 3.24 2.02
C VAL A 286 18.37 2.36 3.26
N VAL A 287 17.91 1.11 3.13
CA VAL A 287 17.83 0.16 4.25
C VAL A 287 19.23 -0.15 4.79
N TYR A 288 20.19 -0.42 3.90
CA TYR A 288 21.58 -0.70 4.29
C TYR A 288 22.23 0.49 5.04
N ARG A 289 22.08 1.70 4.50
CA ARG A 289 22.58 2.93 5.13
C ARG A 289 21.97 3.13 6.52
N SER A 290 20.66 2.94 6.64
CA SER A 290 19.96 3.06 7.92
C SER A 290 20.48 2.05 8.96
N ASP A 291 20.68 0.81 8.57
CA ASP A 291 21.19 -0.24 9.46
C ASP A 291 22.63 0.04 9.92
N LYS A 292 23.49 0.53 8.99
CA LYS A 292 24.87 0.89 9.30
C LYS A 292 24.92 2.02 10.34
N LEU A 293 24.23 3.13 10.08
CA LEU A 293 24.21 4.28 10.98
C LEU A 293 23.58 3.95 12.34
N SER A 294 22.56 3.09 12.38
CA SER A 294 21.97 2.65 13.65
C SER A 294 22.87 1.79 14.52
N LYS A 295 23.94 1.19 13.96
CA LYS A 295 24.96 0.44 14.71
C LYS A 295 26.08 1.31 15.25
N GLU A 296 26.39 2.40 14.54
CA GLU A 296 27.45 3.35 14.96
C GLU A 296 27.05 4.21 16.18
N TYR A 297 25.74 4.32 16.44
CA TYR A 297 25.19 5.10 17.57
C TYR A 297 24.75 4.21 18.77
N LYS A 298 25.05 2.91 18.75
CA LYS A 298 24.90 1.99 19.91
C LYS A 298 26.22 1.70 20.55
#